data_b77a1aba765d8757546ed49e942387e8
#
_entry.id   b77a1aba765d8757546ed49e942387e8
#
_cell.length_a   1.000
_cell.length_b   1.000
_cell.length_c   1.000
_cell.angle_alpha   90.00
_cell.angle_beta   90.00
_cell.angle_gamma   90.00
#
_symmetry.space_group_name_H-M   'P 1'
#
loop_
_entity.id
_entity.type
_entity.pdbx_description
1 polymer ?
#
loop_
_entity_poly.entity_id
_entity_poly.type
_entity_poly.pdbx_seq_one_letter_code
_entity_poly.pdbx_strand_id
1 'polypeptide(L)'
;DSAAIRFHQPESRIQFEHPWPRPMVTTDGHNSAFYLTNARELQDVPGEWYHDIDARKVYYYPREGEKMQEAEVIVPAVETLVRVEGTLDRPVCHIRFEKITFSYTTWMRPSEKGHVPLQAGMYLTDGYRIDPKMQRNYLNHLLDNQGWLGRPAAAVRVVAARQIDFERCRFEHLGSTGLDYDCLLYTSDAAD
;
A
#
# COMPACT_ATOMS: atom_id res chain seq x y z
N ASP A 1 -2.17 8.94 -4.90
CA ASP A 1 -1.31 9.18 -3.73
C ASP A 1 -2.18 9.43 -2.51
N SER A 2 -1.75 8.99 -1.33
CA SER A 2 -2.42 9.25 -0.05
C SER A 2 -1.42 9.69 1.01
N ALA A 3 -1.83 10.52 1.94
CA ALA A 3 -1.01 10.99 3.05
C ALA A 3 -1.86 11.20 4.29
N ALA A 4 -1.28 10.91 5.45
CA ALA A 4 -1.86 11.31 6.72
C ALA A 4 -1.67 12.81 6.93
N ILE A 5 -2.74 13.49 7.33
CA ILE A 5 -2.75 14.93 7.55
C ILE A 5 -3.29 15.25 8.93
N ARG A 6 -2.88 16.39 9.45
CA ARG A 6 -3.48 17.04 10.61
C ARG A 6 -4.07 18.39 10.23
N PHE A 7 -5.28 18.62 10.66
CA PHE A 7 -5.94 19.90 10.46
C PHE A 7 -5.67 20.82 11.65
N HIS A 8 -5.14 22.00 11.37
CA HIS A 8 -4.86 23.00 12.40
C HIS A 8 -5.94 24.07 12.41
N GLN A 9 -6.61 24.18 13.54
CA GLN A 9 -7.50 25.32 13.85
C GLN A 9 -6.83 26.20 14.92
N PRO A 10 -6.97 27.54 14.86
CA PRO A 10 -7.85 28.32 14.00
C PRO A 10 -7.27 28.68 12.61
N GLU A 11 -6.04 28.30 12.29
CA GLU A 11 -5.37 28.75 11.05
C GLU A 11 -5.97 28.15 9.78
N SER A 12 -6.90 27.20 9.88
CA SER A 12 -7.52 26.49 8.74
C SER A 12 -6.45 25.91 7.79
N ARG A 13 -5.41 25.31 8.39
CA ARG A 13 -4.23 24.82 7.69
C ARG A 13 -4.15 23.30 7.77
N ILE A 14 -3.78 22.67 6.67
CA ILE A 14 -3.46 21.24 6.59
C ILE A 14 -1.96 21.08 6.74
N GLN A 15 -1.54 20.17 7.60
CA GLN A 15 -0.16 19.74 7.75
C GLN A 15 -0.05 18.24 7.54
N PHE A 16 0.93 17.82 6.76
CA PHE A 16 1.26 16.39 6.62
C PHE A 16 1.95 15.90 7.90
N GLU A 17 1.53 14.76 8.42
CA GLU A 17 2.13 14.17 9.62
C GLU A 17 3.52 13.59 9.33
N HIS A 18 3.76 13.20 8.09
CA HIS A 18 5.06 12.72 7.63
C HIS A 18 5.55 13.54 6.44
N PRO A 19 6.87 13.60 6.18
CA PRO A 19 7.40 14.24 4.99
C PRO A 19 6.73 13.69 3.74
N TRP A 20 6.05 14.58 3.01
CA TRP A 20 5.36 14.20 1.79
C TRP A 20 6.29 14.35 0.59
N PRO A 21 6.48 13.32 -0.24
CA PRO A 21 7.48 13.36 -1.31
C PRO A 21 7.08 14.20 -2.52
N ARG A 22 5.82 14.60 -2.62
CA ARG A 22 5.34 15.39 -3.75
C ARG A 22 4.71 16.70 -3.29
N PRO A 23 4.97 17.81 -4.01
CA PRO A 23 4.29 19.06 -3.72
C PRO A 23 2.81 18.96 -4.07
N MET A 24 1.96 19.66 -3.33
CA MET A 24 0.54 19.80 -3.66
C MET A 24 0.30 20.73 -4.86
N VAL A 25 1.32 21.42 -5.30
CA VAL A 25 1.29 22.30 -6.48
C VAL A 25 2.01 21.59 -7.62
N THR A 26 1.36 21.50 -8.77
CA THR A 26 1.96 20.93 -9.98
C THR A 26 3.02 21.87 -10.56
N THR A 27 3.88 21.34 -11.44
CA THR A 27 4.98 22.12 -12.06
C THR A 27 4.49 23.26 -12.95
N ASP A 28 3.24 23.22 -13.38
CA ASP A 28 2.56 24.27 -14.16
C ASP A 28 1.89 25.35 -13.27
N GLY A 29 2.06 25.26 -11.95
CA GLY A 29 1.54 26.22 -10.99
C GLY A 29 0.08 26.00 -10.57
N HIS A 30 -0.57 24.94 -11.06
CA HIS A 30 -1.90 24.59 -10.64
C HIS A 30 -1.91 23.78 -9.34
N ASN A 31 -2.87 24.01 -8.48
CA ASN A 31 -3.08 23.19 -7.29
C ASN A 31 -3.56 21.80 -7.68
N SER A 32 -2.97 20.79 -7.07
CA SER A 32 -3.45 19.41 -7.22
C SER A 32 -4.85 19.27 -6.62
N ALA A 33 -5.76 18.65 -7.35
CA ALA A 33 -7.04 18.25 -6.80
C ALA A 33 -6.81 17.23 -5.67
N PHE A 34 -7.53 17.38 -4.58
CA PHE A 34 -7.47 16.45 -3.44
C PHE A 34 -8.86 16.27 -2.84
N TYR A 35 -9.02 15.21 -2.09
CA TYR A 35 -10.20 14.96 -1.26
C TYR A 35 -9.73 14.40 0.09
N LEU A 36 -10.58 14.58 1.11
CA LEU A 36 -10.35 14.09 2.45
C LEU A 36 -11.13 12.79 2.65
N THR A 37 -10.55 11.87 3.38
CA THR A 37 -11.17 10.59 3.73
C THR A 37 -10.91 10.26 5.19
N ASN A 38 -11.63 9.27 5.70
CA ASN A 38 -11.45 8.72 7.04
C ASN A 38 -11.61 9.78 8.15
N ALA A 39 -12.63 10.61 8.01
CA ALA A 39 -13.12 11.47 9.07
C ALA A 39 -14.61 11.22 9.28
N ARG A 40 -15.05 11.16 10.53
CA ARG A 40 -16.44 10.85 10.86
C ARG A 40 -17.41 11.88 10.33
N GLU A 41 -16.99 13.13 10.30
CA GLU A 41 -17.76 14.27 9.80
C GLU A 41 -18.04 14.22 8.29
N LEU A 42 -17.28 13.39 7.57
CA LEU A 42 -17.44 13.16 6.14
C LEU A 42 -18.31 11.94 5.81
N GLN A 43 -18.87 11.29 6.83
CA GLN A 43 -19.73 10.12 6.67
C GLN A 43 -21.17 10.60 6.42
N ASP A 44 -21.49 11.02 5.20
CA ASP A 44 -22.75 11.64 4.82
C ASP A 44 -23.54 10.88 3.73
N VAL A 45 -22.94 9.83 3.12
CA VAL A 45 -23.57 9.02 2.09
C VAL A 45 -23.75 7.55 2.56
N PRO A 46 -24.92 6.93 2.32
CA PRO A 46 -25.13 5.53 2.66
C PRO A 46 -24.11 4.60 2.02
N GLY A 47 -23.55 3.69 2.83
CA GLY A 47 -22.48 2.77 2.45
C GLY A 47 -21.10 3.23 2.87
N GLU A 48 -20.97 4.43 3.37
CA GLU A 48 -19.71 4.92 3.94
C GLU A 48 -19.45 4.36 5.33
N TRP A 49 -18.18 4.29 5.68
CA TRP A 49 -17.75 3.82 6.99
C TRP A 49 -16.56 4.63 7.50
N TYR A 50 -16.44 4.67 8.81
CA TYR A 50 -15.35 5.31 9.52
C TYR A 50 -14.79 4.38 10.59
N HIS A 51 -13.47 4.22 10.64
CA HIS A 51 -12.79 3.46 11.66
C HIS A 51 -12.17 4.40 12.70
N ASP A 52 -12.77 4.42 13.87
CA ASP A 52 -12.25 5.09 15.05
C ASP A 52 -11.24 4.16 15.74
N ILE A 53 -9.96 4.37 15.47
CA ILE A 53 -8.87 3.54 15.98
C ILE A 53 -8.77 3.66 17.50
N ASP A 54 -8.93 4.85 18.04
CA ASP A 54 -8.79 5.11 19.48
C ASP A 54 -9.94 4.47 20.27
N ALA A 55 -11.17 4.63 19.80
CA ALA A 55 -12.34 3.99 20.37
C ALA A 55 -12.46 2.51 20.00
N ARG A 56 -11.67 2.00 19.05
CA ARG A 56 -11.76 0.63 18.49
C ARG A 56 -13.15 0.30 17.97
N LYS A 57 -13.75 1.23 17.25
CA LYS A 57 -15.10 1.11 16.70
C LYS A 57 -15.11 1.40 15.21
N VAL A 58 -15.97 0.68 14.50
CA VAL A 58 -16.31 1.01 13.12
C VAL A 58 -17.71 1.57 13.10
N TYR A 59 -17.85 2.73 12.51
CA TYR A 59 -19.15 3.38 12.24
C TYR A 59 -19.48 3.16 10.78
N TYR A 60 -20.68 2.74 10.51
CA TYR A 60 -21.16 2.49 9.17
C TYR A 60 -22.48 3.20 8.95
N TYR A 61 -22.65 3.83 7.80
CA TYR A 61 -23.93 4.43 7.38
C TYR A 61 -24.67 3.43 6.49
N PRO A 62 -25.70 2.73 7.00
CA PRO A 62 -26.36 1.66 6.25
C PRO A 62 -27.00 2.17 4.96
N ARG A 63 -26.93 1.35 3.90
CA ARG A 63 -27.72 1.58 2.68
C ARG A 63 -29.19 1.26 2.93
N GLU A 64 -30.04 1.79 2.05
CA GLU A 64 -31.47 1.49 2.12
C GLU A 64 -31.72 -0.03 2.02
N GLY A 65 -32.51 -0.55 2.96
CA GLY A 65 -32.85 -1.98 3.04
C GLY A 65 -31.81 -2.87 3.73
N GLU A 66 -30.66 -2.35 4.10
CA GLU A 66 -29.67 -3.13 4.89
C GLU A 66 -30.13 -3.28 6.34
N LYS A 67 -30.07 -4.52 6.83
CA LYS A 67 -30.37 -4.85 8.24
C LYS A 67 -29.05 -5.18 8.95
N MET A 68 -28.57 -4.26 9.77
CA MET A 68 -27.28 -4.41 10.44
C MET A 68 -27.18 -5.63 11.36
N GLN A 69 -28.29 -6.13 11.87
CA GLN A 69 -28.31 -7.35 12.69
C GLN A 69 -28.08 -8.64 11.87
N GLU A 70 -28.27 -8.57 10.56
CA GLU A 70 -28.06 -9.67 9.62
C GLU A 70 -26.79 -9.47 8.76
N ALA A 71 -26.11 -8.32 8.91
CA ALA A 71 -24.95 -7.98 8.11
C ALA A 71 -23.72 -8.78 8.51
N GLU A 72 -23.07 -9.39 7.54
CA GLU A 72 -21.75 -9.99 7.72
C GLU A 72 -20.68 -8.89 7.58
N VAL A 73 -19.86 -8.75 8.61
CA VAL A 73 -18.77 -7.76 8.65
C VAL A 73 -17.45 -8.50 8.80
N ILE A 74 -16.56 -8.32 7.81
CA ILE A 74 -15.22 -8.92 7.83
C ILE A 74 -14.19 -7.79 7.97
N VAL A 75 -13.40 -7.88 9.05
CA VAL A 75 -12.29 -6.95 9.31
C VAL A 75 -10.97 -7.69 9.13
N PRO A 76 -10.23 -7.42 8.04
CA PRO A 76 -8.93 -8.06 7.81
C PRO A 76 -7.92 -7.67 8.89
N ALA A 77 -7.17 -8.67 9.39
CA ALA A 77 -6.18 -8.46 10.45
C ALA A 77 -4.74 -8.72 10.02
N VAL A 78 -4.53 -9.29 8.84
CA VAL A 78 -3.19 -9.66 8.36
C VAL A 78 -2.93 -9.09 6.97
N GLU A 79 -1.68 -8.75 6.69
CA GLU A 79 -1.25 -8.25 5.39
C GLU A 79 -0.87 -9.38 4.43
N THR A 80 -0.33 -10.48 4.96
CA THR A 80 0.14 -11.63 4.17
C THR A 80 -0.43 -12.92 4.75
N LEU A 81 -1.13 -13.68 3.93
CA LEU A 81 -1.75 -14.97 4.29
C LEU A 81 -0.76 -16.12 4.19
N VAL A 82 0.09 -16.10 3.14
CA VAL A 82 1.03 -17.18 2.86
C VAL A 82 2.40 -16.60 2.54
N ARG A 83 3.43 -17.17 3.17
CA ARG A 83 4.83 -16.92 2.85
C ARG A 83 5.50 -18.22 2.43
N VAL A 84 6.12 -18.20 1.25
CA VAL A 84 6.98 -19.26 0.73
C VAL A 84 8.36 -18.66 0.62
N GLU A 85 9.21 -18.90 1.62
CA GLU A 85 10.50 -18.21 1.73
C GLU A 85 11.64 -19.23 1.83
N GLY A 86 12.48 -19.25 0.80
CA GLY A 86 13.72 -20.00 0.77
C GLY A 86 14.94 -19.09 0.88
N THR A 87 16.09 -19.65 0.55
CA THR A 87 17.35 -18.91 0.36
C THR A 87 17.95 -19.29 -1.00
N LEU A 88 18.94 -18.52 -1.47
CA LEU A 88 19.63 -18.84 -2.72
C LEU A 88 20.24 -20.25 -2.71
N ASP A 89 20.83 -20.64 -1.57
CA ASP A 89 21.46 -21.96 -1.41
C ASP A 89 20.46 -23.09 -1.17
N ARG A 90 19.29 -22.76 -0.60
CA ARG A 90 18.22 -23.72 -0.30
C ARG A 90 16.86 -23.13 -0.69
N PRO A 91 16.57 -23.07 -1.98
CA PRO A 91 15.26 -22.58 -2.45
C PRO A 91 14.16 -23.55 -2.05
N VAL A 92 12.99 -23.00 -1.79
CA VAL A 92 11.76 -23.79 -1.66
C VAL A 92 11.33 -24.26 -3.05
N CYS A 93 10.96 -25.54 -3.17
CA CYS A 93 10.63 -26.11 -4.48
C CYS A 93 9.38 -26.99 -4.43
N HIS A 94 8.73 -27.12 -5.60
CA HIS A 94 7.66 -28.08 -5.84
C HIS A 94 6.43 -27.91 -4.95
N ILE A 95 5.95 -26.68 -4.81
CA ILE A 95 4.69 -26.38 -4.13
C ILE A 95 3.63 -26.06 -5.16
N ARG A 96 2.45 -26.63 -5.01
CA ARG A 96 1.29 -26.32 -5.82
C ARG A 96 0.11 -25.89 -4.95
N PHE A 97 -0.43 -24.75 -5.28
CA PHE A 97 -1.68 -24.23 -4.75
C PHE A 97 -2.77 -24.49 -5.78
N GLU A 98 -3.81 -25.21 -5.41
CA GLU A 98 -4.88 -25.56 -6.33
C GLU A 98 -6.24 -25.23 -5.75
N LYS A 99 -7.06 -24.50 -6.51
CA LYS A 99 -8.45 -24.16 -6.15
C LYS A 99 -8.58 -23.44 -4.80
N ILE A 100 -7.61 -22.58 -4.46
CA ILE A 100 -7.62 -21.81 -3.23
C ILE A 100 -8.06 -20.39 -3.54
N THR A 101 -8.93 -19.84 -2.68
CA THR A 101 -9.25 -18.43 -2.66
C THR A 101 -8.46 -17.76 -1.55
N PHE A 102 -7.58 -16.81 -1.92
CA PHE A 102 -6.87 -15.93 -1.00
C PHE A 102 -7.66 -14.63 -0.88
N SER A 103 -8.15 -14.32 0.32
CA SER A 103 -9.06 -13.18 0.49
C SER A 103 -8.89 -12.52 1.86
N TYR A 104 -9.39 -11.28 1.95
CA TYR A 104 -9.49 -10.49 3.17
C TYR A 104 -8.13 -10.22 3.82
N THR A 105 -7.25 -9.58 3.07
CA THR A 105 -6.03 -8.99 3.63
C THR A 105 -6.18 -7.49 3.86
N THR A 106 -5.35 -6.94 4.72
CA THR A 106 -5.24 -5.50 4.94
C THR A 106 -3.89 -4.98 4.43
N TRP A 107 -3.75 -3.67 4.37
CA TRP A 107 -2.46 -2.98 4.24
C TRP A 107 -2.56 -1.62 4.91
N MET A 108 -1.98 -1.51 6.10
CA MET A 108 -2.17 -0.35 6.97
C MET A 108 -1.31 0.86 6.59
N ARG A 109 -0.22 0.64 5.84
CA ARG A 109 0.71 1.71 5.50
C ARG A 109 0.07 2.95 4.86
N PRO A 110 -0.88 2.86 3.89
CA PRO A 110 -1.48 4.04 3.31
C PRO A 110 -2.17 4.96 4.33
N SER A 111 -2.79 4.37 5.35
CA SER A 111 -3.46 5.12 6.43
C SER A 111 -2.49 5.69 7.45
N GLU A 112 -1.37 5.01 7.71
CA GLU A 112 -0.40 5.41 8.74
C GLU A 112 0.67 6.35 8.22
N LYS A 113 1.24 6.05 7.05
CA LYS A 113 2.42 6.74 6.49
C LYS A 113 2.20 7.34 5.12
N GLY A 114 0.99 7.20 4.58
CA GLY A 114 0.69 7.58 3.22
C GLY A 114 1.24 6.60 2.19
N HIS A 115 0.90 6.83 0.93
CA HIS A 115 1.29 5.99 -0.20
C HIS A 115 1.52 6.81 -1.45
N VAL A 116 2.72 6.71 -2.00
CA VAL A 116 3.09 7.27 -3.30
C VAL A 116 3.52 6.13 -4.21
N PRO A 117 2.63 5.69 -5.10
CA PRO A 117 2.92 4.61 -6.03
C PRO A 117 3.99 5.03 -7.04
N LEU A 118 4.80 4.09 -7.43
CA LEU A 118 5.80 4.19 -8.48
C LEU A 118 5.55 3.11 -9.53
N GLN A 119 6.40 3.09 -10.55
CA GLN A 119 6.38 2.06 -11.57
C GLN A 119 6.65 0.66 -10.99
N ALA A 120 6.22 -0.36 -11.72
CA ALA A 120 6.40 -1.76 -11.37
C ALA A 120 5.81 -2.18 -9.99
N GLY A 121 4.72 -1.51 -9.57
CA GLY A 121 4.04 -1.82 -8.32
C GLY A 121 4.81 -1.44 -7.05
N MET A 122 5.89 -0.69 -7.16
CA MET A 122 6.66 -0.20 -6.01
C MET A 122 6.06 1.08 -5.43
N TYR A 123 6.52 1.49 -4.26
CA TYR A 123 6.16 2.76 -3.65
C TYR A 123 7.36 3.41 -2.96
N LEU A 124 7.28 4.73 -2.71
CA LEU A 124 8.27 5.43 -1.91
C LEU A 124 8.06 5.13 -0.42
N THR A 125 9.11 4.66 0.24
CA THR A 125 9.08 4.33 1.68
C THR A 125 9.27 5.57 2.55
N ASP A 126 9.90 6.62 2.02
CA ASP A 126 10.20 7.85 2.74
C ASP A 126 10.13 9.05 1.79
N GLY A 127 10.10 10.24 2.32
CA GLY A 127 10.15 11.48 1.53
C GLY A 127 11.45 11.64 0.76
N TYR A 128 11.41 12.45 -0.30
CA TYR A 128 12.61 12.80 -1.04
C TYR A 128 13.61 13.50 -0.14
N ARG A 129 14.86 13.09 -0.24
CA ARG A 129 16.01 13.76 0.40
C ARG A 129 16.92 14.32 -0.66
N ILE A 130 17.49 15.48 -0.37
CA ILE A 130 18.55 16.03 -1.19
C ILE A 130 19.85 15.40 -0.71
N ASP A 131 20.53 14.69 -1.61
CA ASP A 131 21.89 14.24 -1.33
C ASP A 131 22.89 15.30 -1.83
N PRO A 132 23.58 16.01 -0.93
CA PRO A 132 24.54 17.04 -1.31
C PRO A 132 25.79 16.48 -2.01
N LYS A 133 26.01 15.17 -1.97
CA LYS A 133 27.11 14.50 -2.66
C LYS A 133 26.76 14.01 -4.05
N MET A 134 25.48 13.95 -4.38
CA MET A 134 25.05 13.52 -5.70
C MET A 134 25.37 14.55 -6.77
N GLN A 135 26.01 14.11 -7.83
CA GLN A 135 26.01 14.87 -9.07
C GLN A 135 24.58 14.93 -9.63
N ARG A 136 24.24 16.06 -10.20
CA ARG A 136 22.94 16.25 -10.85
C ARG A 136 22.73 15.16 -11.88
N ASN A 137 21.61 14.42 -11.77
CA ASN A 137 21.24 13.48 -12.80
C ASN A 137 20.91 14.21 -14.12
N TYR A 138 20.61 13.46 -15.18
CA TYR A 138 20.29 14.02 -16.51
C TYR A 138 19.07 14.96 -16.50
N LEU A 139 18.22 14.94 -15.47
CA LEU A 139 17.11 15.86 -15.26
C LEU A 139 17.48 17.06 -14.39
N ASN A 140 18.77 17.24 -14.08
CA ASN A 140 19.26 18.32 -13.23
C ASN A 140 18.72 18.30 -11.77
N HIS A 141 18.33 17.13 -11.26
CA HIS A 141 17.81 16.94 -9.92
C HIS A 141 18.89 16.41 -8.97
N LEU A 142 18.88 16.92 -7.74
CA LEU A 142 19.76 16.48 -6.64
C LEU A 142 19.04 15.48 -5.71
N LEU A 143 17.99 14.83 -6.19
CA LEU A 143 17.18 13.94 -5.37
C LEU A 143 17.60 12.51 -5.60
N ASP A 144 17.92 11.81 -4.52
CA ASP A 144 18.06 10.38 -4.49
C ASP A 144 16.93 9.78 -3.65
N ASN A 145 16.14 8.94 -4.28
CA ASN A 145 15.08 8.20 -3.62
C ASN A 145 15.09 6.69 -3.95
N GLN A 146 16.09 6.25 -4.70
CA GLN A 146 16.15 4.84 -5.13
C GLN A 146 16.39 3.88 -3.96
N GLY A 147 17.05 4.35 -2.90
CA GLY A 147 17.26 3.57 -1.68
C GLY A 147 16.01 3.45 -0.79
N TRP A 148 14.93 4.14 -1.13
CA TRP A 148 13.73 4.21 -0.29
C TRP A 148 12.49 3.66 -0.99
N LEU A 149 12.70 2.64 -1.80
CA LEU A 149 11.63 1.93 -2.49
C LEU A 149 11.16 0.74 -1.66
N GLY A 150 9.85 0.53 -1.65
CA GLY A 150 9.22 -0.63 -1.03
C GLY A 150 8.27 -1.32 -1.99
N ARG A 151 7.98 -2.58 -1.70
CA ARG A 151 6.92 -3.33 -2.35
C ARG A 151 5.70 -3.36 -1.45
N PRO A 152 4.50 -3.20 -1.97
CA PRO A 152 3.28 -3.36 -1.19
C PRO A 152 3.18 -4.77 -0.59
N ALA A 153 2.51 -4.89 0.55
CA ALA A 153 2.22 -6.20 1.12
C ALA A 153 1.42 -7.05 0.13
N ALA A 154 1.76 -8.33 0.05
CA ALA A 154 1.08 -9.28 -0.81
C ALA A 154 0.36 -10.36 -0.01
N ALA A 155 -0.82 -10.77 -0.47
CA ALA A 155 -1.57 -11.87 0.14
C ALA A 155 -0.75 -13.16 0.12
N VAL A 156 -0.02 -13.42 -0.96
CA VAL A 156 0.94 -14.52 -1.07
C VAL A 156 2.28 -13.94 -1.47
N ARG A 157 3.30 -14.19 -0.66
CA ARG A 157 4.68 -13.80 -0.95
C ARG A 157 5.54 -15.03 -1.18
N VAL A 158 6.26 -15.03 -2.30
CA VAL A 158 7.17 -16.10 -2.71
C VAL A 158 8.56 -15.50 -2.89
N VAL A 159 9.54 -16.01 -2.16
CA VAL A 159 10.94 -15.55 -2.20
C VAL A 159 11.88 -16.73 -2.32
N ALA A 160 12.87 -16.64 -3.21
CA ALA A 160 13.87 -17.70 -3.44
C ALA A 160 13.24 -19.09 -3.55
N ALA A 161 12.30 -19.23 -4.47
CA ALA A 161 11.55 -20.46 -4.68
C ALA A 161 11.53 -20.85 -6.16
N ARG A 162 11.35 -22.14 -6.44
CA ARG A 162 11.27 -22.71 -7.80
C ARG A 162 10.10 -23.64 -7.91
N GLN A 163 9.49 -23.71 -9.11
CA GLN A 163 8.38 -24.63 -9.39
C GLN A 163 7.24 -24.47 -8.36
N ILE A 164 6.78 -23.24 -8.22
CA ILE A 164 5.62 -22.89 -7.41
C ILE A 164 4.47 -22.65 -8.37
N ASP A 165 3.45 -23.50 -8.31
CA ASP A 165 2.33 -23.47 -9.22
C ASP A 165 1.07 -22.95 -8.53
N PHE A 166 0.34 -22.09 -9.23
CA PHE A 166 -0.98 -21.64 -8.81
C PHE A 166 -1.99 -22.04 -9.88
N GLU A 167 -2.85 -23.01 -9.57
CA GLU A 167 -3.85 -23.50 -10.50
C GLU A 167 -5.25 -23.23 -10.01
N ARG A 168 -6.04 -22.53 -10.81
CA ARG A 168 -7.44 -22.18 -10.51
C ARG A 168 -7.61 -21.48 -9.15
N CYS A 169 -6.59 -20.71 -8.74
CA CYS A 169 -6.65 -19.90 -7.54
C CYS A 169 -7.33 -18.56 -7.81
N ARG A 170 -7.94 -17.99 -6.77
CA ARG A 170 -8.61 -16.71 -6.80
C ARG A 170 -7.95 -15.78 -5.78
N PHE A 171 -7.84 -14.51 -6.14
CA PHE A 171 -7.35 -13.45 -5.26
C PHE A 171 -8.41 -12.34 -5.25
N GLU A 172 -9.04 -12.10 -4.10
CA GLU A 172 -10.14 -11.13 -4.00
C GLU A 172 -10.19 -10.46 -2.63
N HIS A 173 -10.79 -9.28 -2.55
CA HIS A 173 -10.93 -8.50 -1.30
C HIS A 173 -9.59 -8.29 -0.57
N LEU A 174 -8.58 -7.87 -1.31
CA LEU A 174 -7.23 -7.69 -0.79
C LEU A 174 -6.94 -6.23 -0.48
N GLY A 175 -6.18 -6.00 0.58
CA GLY A 175 -5.71 -4.67 0.95
C GLY A 175 -4.67 -4.10 -0.02
N SER A 176 -3.95 -4.96 -0.76
CA SER A 176 -2.94 -4.55 -1.73
C SER A 176 -2.68 -5.66 -2.76
N THR A 177 -1.42 -6.07 -2.94
CA THR A 177 -0.98 -7.02 -3.98
C THR A 177 -1.50 -8.44 -3.72
N GLY A 178 -1.92 -9.14 -4.76
CA GLY A 178 -2.35 -10.55 -4.64
C GLY A 178 -1.15 -11.49 -4.49
N LEU A 179 -0.21 -11.42 -5.41
CA LEU A 179 0.97 -12.28 -5.45
C LEU A 179 2.23 -11.43 -5.69
N ASP A 180 3.20 -11.53 -4.80
CA ASP A 180 4.56 -11.02 -4.97
C ASP A 180 5.51 -12.18 -5.11
N TYR A 181 6.11 -12.32 -6.30
CA TYR A 181 7.08 -13.35 -6.60
C TYR A 181 8.45 -12.70 -6.77
N ASP A 182 9.27 -12.80 -5.73
CA ASP A 182 10.61 -12.24 -5.71
C ASP A 182 11.66 -13.32 -6.09
N CYS A 183 12.04 -13.29 -7.36
CA CYS A 183 13.06 -14.19 -7.90
C CYS A 183 14.44 -13.55 -7.69
N LEU A 184 15.10 -13.85 -6.58
CA LEU A 184 16.45 -13.37 -6.25
C LEU A 184 17.52 -13.84 -7.25
N LEU A 185 17.17 -14.69 -8.21
CA LEU A 185 18.10 -15.29 -9.17
C LEU A 185 18.45 -14.39 -10.37
N TYR A 186 17.74 -13.26 -10.54
CA TYR A 186 17.91 -12.38 -11.71
C TYR A 186 18.86 -11.19 -11.49
N THR A 187 19.44 -11.03 -10.31
CA THR A 187 20.25 -9.84 -10.02
C THR A 187 21.74 -10.00 -10.37
N SER A 188 22.21 -11.19 -10.78
CA SER A 188 23.63 -11.42 -11.06
C SER A 188 24.01 -11.61 -12.53
N ASP A 189 23.07 -11.95 -13.42
CA ASP A 189 23.40 -12.32 -14.81
C ASP A 189 23.03 -11.28 -15.87
N ALA A 190 22.56 -10.11 -15.47
CA ALA A 190 22.23 -9.04 -16.41
C ALA A 190 23.36 -8.00 -16.59
N ALA A 191 24.58 -8.32 -16.14
CA ALA A 191 25.74 -7.43 -16.17
C ALA A 191 26.95 -7.99 -16.95
N ASP A 192 26.78 -9.02 -17.79
CA ASP A 192 27.79 -9.48 -18.75
C ASP A 192 27.41 -9.15 -20.20
#